data_c73677d7db8ac97c1d3435f9c94ef489
#
_entry.id   c73677d7db8ac97c1d3435f9c94ef489
#
_cell.length_a   1.000
_cell.length_b   1.000
_cell.length_c   1.000
_cell.angle_alpha   90.00
_cell.angle_beta   90.00
_cell.angle_gamma   90.00
#
_symmetry.space_group_name_H-M   'P 1'
#
loop_
_entity.id
_entity.type
_entity.pdbx_description
1 polymer ?
#
loop_
_entity_poly.entity_id
_entity_poly.type
_entity_poly.pdbx_seq_one_letter_code
_entity_poly.pdbx_strand_id
1 'polypeptide(L)'
;MIPAEPPLDAPVAAKIHWANDCFDRERSRLLEDQTLTDLLEALKNAVHRSRDEMLRTGIVDLCRECEEKEGGSCCGAGLENHYSGMLLLINRLLGATLPGRREDPSSCLFLSSSGCRLVARHVLCINYVCNKITSRIKPDQMAALRKAEGEEILLLFQVNEKLKRLVRR
;
A
#
# COMPACT_ATOMS: atom_id res chain seq x y z
N MET A 1 13.55 -22.54 4.90
CA MET A 1 13.55 -22.11 3.49
C MET A 1 12.22 -21.41 3.22
N ILE A 2 12.25 -20.18 2.72
CA ILE A 2 11.05 -19.42 2.36
C ILE A 2 10.47 -20.03 1.08
N PRO A 3 9.15 -20.31 1.01
CA PRO A 3 8.53 -20.77 -0.22
C PRO A 3 8.61 -19.70 -1.31
N ALA A 4 8.60 -20.10 -2.58
CA ALA A 4 8.59 -19.16 -3.69
C ALA A 4 7.35 -18.23 -3.59
N GLU A 5 7.56 -16.95 -3.94
CA GLU A 5 6.46 -15.99 -3.98
C GLU A 5 5.38 -16.45 -4.98
N PRO A 6 4.08 -16.42 -4.62
CA PRO A 6 3.02 -16.71 -5.57
C PRO A 6 3.08 -15.76 -6.77
N PRO A 7 2.77 -16.22 -7.99
CA PRO A 7 2.76 -15.38 -9.17
C PRO A 7 1.71 -14.25 -9.05
N LEU A 8 1.86 -13.19 -9.84
CA LEU A 8 1.05 -11.99 -9.70
C LEU A 8 -0.45 -12.24 -9.97
N ASP A 9 -0.78 -13.20 -10.81
CA ASP A 9 -2.14 -13.64 -11.13
C ASP A 9 -2.74 -14.64 -10.12
N ALA A 10 -1.95 -15.07 -9.12
CA ALA A 10 -2.48 -15.91 -8.04
C ALA A 10 -3.56 -15.15 -7.23
N PRO A 11 -4.53 -15.87 -6.63
CA PRO A 11 -5.52 -15.27 -5.75
C PRO A 11 -4.88 -14.49 -4.60
N VAL A 12 -5.45 -13.34 -4.25
CA VAL A 12 -4.94 -12.48 -3.16
C VAL A 12 -4.79 -13.25 -1.84
N ALA A 13 -5.68 -14.19 -1.56
CA ALA A 13 -5.61 -15.05 -0.36
C ALA A 13 -4.30 -15.86 -0.30
N ALA A 14 -3.83 -16.40 -1.42
CA ALA A 14 -2.57 -17.12 -1.50
C ALA A 14 -1.37 -16.19 -1.22
N LYS A 15 -1.42 -14.96 -1.75
CA LYS A 15 -0.38 -13.93 -1.51
C LYS A 15 -0.36 -13.45 -0.06
N ILE A 16 -1.53 -13.29 0.56
CA ILE A 16 -1.67 -12.97 1.99
C ILE A 16 -1.10 -14.09 2.85
N HIS A 17 -1.44 -15.34 2.53
CA HIS A 17 -0.92 -16.50 3.25
C HIS A 17 0.60 -16.57 3.18
N TRP A 18 1.16 -16.43 1.98
CA TRP A 18 2.60 -16.39 1.76
C TRP A 18 3.29 -15.28 2.56
N ALA A 19 2.72 -14.06 2.51
CA ALA A 19 3.28 -12.90 3.21
C ALA A 19 3.28 -13.08 4.74
N ASN A 20 2.21 -13.66 5.30
CA ASN A 20 2.12 -13.98 6.73
C ASN A 20 3.12 -15.07 7.11
N ASP A 21 3.21 -16.16 6.34
CA ASP A 21 4.15 -17.26 6.60
C ASP A 21 5.61 -16.78 6.55
N CYS A 22 5.97 -15.95 5.54
CA CYS A 22 7.28 -15.32 5.47
C CYS A 22 7.56 -14.40 6.66
N PHE A 23 6.58 -13.58 7.06
CA PHE A 23 6.72 -12.70 8.21
C PHE A 23 6.94 -13.49 9.50
N ASP A 24 6.12 -14.51 9.75
CA ASP A 24 6.18 -15.29 10.99
C ASP A 24 7.52 -16.05 11.13
N ARG A 25 8.07 -16.53 10.01
CA ARG A 25 9.35 -17.30 10.01
C ARG A 25 10.60 -16.42 9.98
N GLU A 26 10.56 -15.31 9.27
CA GLU A 26 11.78 -14.58 8.89
C GLU A 26 11.87 -13.17 9.48
N ARG A 27 10.82 -12.69 10.17
CA ARG A 27 10.79 -11.33 10.71
C ARG A 27 12.05 -10.95 11.47
N SER A 28 12.47 -11.80 12.40
CA SER A 28 13.65 -11.50 13.25
C SER A 28 14.89 -11.34 12.39
N ARG A 29 15.18 -12.30 11.50
CA ARG A 29 16.32 -12.26 10.58
C ARG A 29 16.27 -11.04 9.63
N LEU A 30 15.09 -10.72 9.09
CA LEU A 30 14.93 -9.59 8.18
C LEU A 30 15.17 -8.24 8.89
N LEU A 31 14.71 -8.11 10.14
CA LEU A 31 14.87 -6.90 10.93
C LEU A 31 16.26 -6.76 11.58
N GLU A 32 17.12 -7.78 11.53
CA GLU A 32 18.55 -7.68 11.87
C GLU A 32 19.34 -6.93 10.78
N ASP A 33 18.83 -6.85 9.54
CA ASP A 33 19.47 -6.08 8.47
C ASP A 33 19.17 -4.58 8.67
N GLN A 34 20.17 -3.84 9.16
CA GLN A 34 20.05 -2.42 9.47
C GLN A 34 19.60 -1.59 8.26
N THR A 35 20.12 -1.90 7.06
CA THR A 35 19.73 -1.20 5.83
C THR A 35 18.24 -1.37 5.53
N LEU A 36 17.69 -2.57 5.72
CA LEU A 36 16.26 -2.80 5.54
C LEU A 36 15.44 -2.03 6.57
N THR A 37 15.87 -2.03 7.82
CA THR A 37 15.17 -1.33 8.91
C THR A 37 15.14 0.17 8.67
N ASP A 38 16.27 0.77 8.27
CA ASP A 38 16.36 2.20 7.93
C ASP A 38 15.45 2.56 6.74
N LEU A 39 15.43 1.71 5.70
CA LEU A 39 14.54 1.90 4.54
C LEU A 39 13.07 1.77 4.91
N LEU A 40 12.69 0.83 5.79
CA LEU A 40 11.30 0.68 6.26
C LEU A 40 10.85 1.91 7.05
N GLU A 41 11.71 2.47 7.91
CA GLU A 41 11.43 3.69 8.65
C GLU A 41 11.29 4.90 7.70
N ALA A 42 12.22 5.06 6.76
CA ALA A 42 12.15 6.11 5.76
C ALA A 42 10.86 6.01 4.92
N LEU A 43 10.48 4.80 4.49
CA LEU A 43 9.23 4.54 3.76
C LEU A 43 8.02 4.92 4.62
N LYS A 44 7.97 4.52 5.88
CA LYS A 44 6.88 4.87 6.80
C LYS A 44 6.70 6.38 6.90
N ASN A 45 7.81 7.12 7.05
CA ASN A 45 7.80 8.58 7.11
C ASN A 45 7.33 9.21 5.78
N ALA A 46 7.74 8.67 4.64
CA ALA A 46 7.27 9.15 3.34
C ALA A 46 5.78 8.90 3.12
N VAL A 47 5.27 7.73 3.53
CA VAL A 47 3.84 7.42 3.53
C VAL A 47 3.05 8.42 4.37
N HIS A 48 3.54 8.78 5.56
CA HIS A 48 2.89 9.80 6.40
C HIS A 48 2.82 11.14 5.67
N ARG A 49 3.95 11.62 5.11
CA ARG A 49 3.96 12.89 4.34
C ARG A 49 2.99 12.88 3.17
N SER A 50 2.96 11.80 2.39
CA SER A 50 2.05 11.64 1.27
C SER A 50 0.58 11.68 1.70
N ARG A 51 0.24 11.01 2.80
CA ARG A 51 -1.11 11.02 3.38
C ARG A 51 -1.50 12.39 3.96
N ASP A 52 -0.58 13.09 4.59
CA ASP A 52 -0.82 14.44 5.09
C ASP A 52 -1.13 15.40 3.94
N GLU A 53 -0.44 15.27 2.79
CA GLU A 53 -0.78 16.03 1.58
C GLU A 53 -2.16 15.66 1.04
N MET A 54 -2.56 14.39 1.03
CA MET A 54 -3.92 13.98 0.64
C MET A 54 -4.99 14.60 1.56
N LEU A 55 -4.75 14.64 2.86
CA LEU A 55 -5.64 15.28 3.83
C LEU A 55 -5.70 16.79 3.60
N ARG A 56 -4.55 17.44 3.46
CA ARG A 56 -4.43 18.90 3.27
C ARG A 56 -5.09 19.37 1.98
N THR A 57 -5.09 18.56 0.93
CA THR A 57 -5.72 18.87 -0.36
C THR A 57 -7.21 18.54 -0.40
N GLY A 58 -7.77 17.88 0.62
CA GLY A 58 -9.18 17.46 0.66
C GLY A 58 -9.51 16.24 -0.20
N ILE A 59 -8.50 15.55 -0.77
CA ILE A 59 -8.70 14.33 -1.58
C ILE A 59 -9.41 13.25 -0.78
N VAL A 60 -9.07 13.09 0.49
CA VAL A 60 -9.66 12.06 1.36
C VAL A 60 -11.17 12.25 1.48
N ASP A 61 -11.63 13.50 1.63
CA ASP A 61 -13.07 13.80 1.73
C ASP A 61 -13.79 13.56 0.40
N LEU A 62 -13.16 13.90 -0.73
CA LEU A 62 -13.70 13.60 -2.05
C LEU A 62 -13.82 12.10 -2.31
N CYS A 63 -12.81 11.32 -1.91
CA CYS A 63 -12.86 9.86 -2.03
C CYS A 63 -13.92 9.24 -1.13
N ARG A 64 -14.08 9.75 0.10
CA ARG A 64 -15.14 9.31 1.03
C ARG A 64 -16.53 9.62 0.47
N GLU A 65 -16.73 10.80 -0.11
CA GLU A 65 -17.99 11.15 -0.76
C GLU A 65 -18.36 10.19 -1.89
N CYS A 66 -17.39 9.78 -2.72
CA CYS A 66 -17.60 8.78 -3.77
C CYS A 66 -18.00 7.42 -3.18
N GLU A 67 -17.31 6.97 -2.12
CA GLU A 67 -17.59 5.69 -1.47
C GLU A 67 -19.01 5.65 -0.87
N GLU A 68 -19.40 6.72 -0.16
CA GLU A 68 -20.66 6.76 0.59
C GLU A 68 -21.88 7.13 -0.24
N LYS A 69 -21.71 7.96 -1.31
CA LYS A 69 -22.83 8.61 -2.00
C LYS A 69 -22.93 8.34 -3.49
N GLU A 70 -21.85 7.88 -4.13
CA GLU A 70 -21.79 7.74 -5.59
C GLU A 70 -21.69 6.27 -6.06
N GLY A 71 -22.01 5.32 -5.18
CA GLY A 71 -22.01 3.89 -5.53
C GLY A 71 -20.63 3.22 -5.49
N GLY A 72 -19.70 3.81 -4.76
CA GLY A 72 -18.35 3.29 -4.55
C GLY A 72 -17.25 4.18 -5.13
N SER A 73 -16.07 4.05 -4.53
CA SER A 73 -14.86 4.76 -4.97
C SER A 73 -14.03 3.92 -5.95
N CYS A 74 -12.91 4.47 -6.43
CA CYS A 74 -11.93 3.71 -7.21
C CYS A 74 -11.23 2.59 -6.41
N CYS A 75 -11.45 2.50 -5.09
CA CYS A 75 -11.06 1.38 -4.24
C CYS A 75 -12.02 0.19 -4.35
N GLY A 76 -12.48 -0.15 -5.55
CA GLY A 76 -13.42 -1.23 -5.83
C GLY A 76 -12.83 -2.64 -5.66
N ALA A 77 -13.73 -3.62 -5.60
CA ALA A 77 -13.38 -5.04 -5.51
C ALA A 77 -12.52 -5.47 -6.70
N GLY A 78 -11.48 -6.25 -6.43
CA GLY A 78 -10.53 -6.70 -7.45
C GLY A 78 -9.22 -5.92 -7.46
N LEU A 79 -9.19 -4.69 -6.92
CA LEU A 79 -7.97 -3.89 -6.86
C LEU A 79 -6.87 -4.57 -6.01
N GLU A 80 -7.26 -5.34 -5.00
CA GLU A 80 -6.35 -6.12 -4.18
C GLU A 80 -5.57 -7.19 -4.95
N ASN A 81 -6.05 -7.62 -6.12
CA ASN A 81 -5.35 -8.62 -6.93
C ASN A 81 -4.06 -8.10 -7.57
N HIS A 82 -3.88 -6.78 -7.67
CA HIS A 82 -2.64 -6.17 -8.14
C HIS A 82 -1.49 -6.25 -7.12
N TYR A 83 -1.78 -6.49 -5.85
CA TYR A 83 -0.75 -6.61 -4.83
C TYR A 83 0.05 -7.90 -5.02
N SER A 84 1.38 -7.81 -4.98
CA SER A 84 2.27 -8.96 -4.92
C SER A 84 2.41 -9.47 -3.48
N GLY A 85 2.84 -10.73 -3.31
CA GLY A 85 3.18 -11.26 -1.98
C GLY A 85 4.25 -10.41 -1.28
N MET A 86 5.24 -9.94 -2.03
CA MET A 86 6.31 -9.08 -1.53
C MET A 86 5.79 -7.75 -0.98
N LEU A 87 4.87 -7.07 -1.69
CA LEU A 87 4.26 -5.82 -1.21
C LEU A 87 3.43 -6.06 0.06
N LEU A 88 2.77 -7.20 0.17
CA LEU A 88 2.04 -7.58 1.39
C LEU A 88 3.00 -7.91 2.54
N LEU A 89 4.15 -8.55 2.28
CA LEU A 89 5.19 -8.76 3.28
C LEU A 89 5.78 -7.43 3.78
N ILE A 90 6.02 -6.47 2.90
CA ILE A 90 6.43 -5.10 3.29
C ILE A 90 5.41 -4.51 4.26
N ASN A 91 4.12 -4.63 3.98
CA ASN A 91 3.07 -4.16 4.87
C ASN A 91 3.10 -4.86 6.24
N ARG A 92 3.37 -6.17 6.28
CA ARG A 92 3.56 -6.91 7.55
C ARG A 92 4.74 -6.37 8.35
N LEU A 93 5.86 -6.10 7.68
CA LEU A 93 7.06 -5.52 8.31
C LEU A 93 6.82 -4.08 8.80
N LEU A 94 5.95 -3.33 8.14
CA LEU A 94 5.50 -1.99 8.57
C LEU A 94 4.43 -2.03 9.68
N GLY A 95 4.02 -3.23 10.13
CA GLY A 95 3.08 -3.42 11.23
C GLY A 95 1.61 -3.53 10.83
N ALA A 96 1.30 -3.60 9.53
CA ALA A 96 -0.08 -3.80 9.08
C ALA A 96 -0.56 -5.22 9.34
N THR A 97 -1.84 -5.38 9.67
CA THR A 97 -2.54 -6.66 9.68
C THR A 97 -3.29 -6.83 8.37
N LEU A 98 -3.07 -7.97 7.70
CA LEU A 98 -3.73 -8.27 6.43
C LEU A 98 -5.10 -8.90 6.70
N PRO A 99 -6.22 -8.32 6.20
CA PRO A 99 -7.55 -8.84 6.43
C PRO A 99 -7.81 -10.12 5.62
N GLY A 100 -8.56 -11.04 6.19
CA GLY A 100 -9.02 -12.27 5.51
C GLY A 100 -10.33 -12.10 4.77
N ARG A 101 -11.08 -11.00 4.99
CA ARG A 101 -12.38 -10.73 4.38
C ARG A 101 -12.60 -9.23 4.16
N ARG A 102 -13.40 -8.89 3.16
CA ARG A 102 -13.86 -7.51 2.91
C ARG A 102 -14.84 -7.04 3.97
N GLU A 103 -14.86 -5.74 4.24
CA GLU A 103 -15.95 -5.10 4.99
C GLU A 103 -17.17 -4.91 4.10
N ASP A 104 -16.96 -4.47 2.87
CA ASP A 104 -18.00 -4.32 1.85
C ASP A 104 -17.68 -5.20 0.63
N PRO A 105 -18.63 -6.01 0.11
CA PRO A 105 -18.39 -6.89 -1.04
C PRO A 105 -17.98 -6.16 -2.33
N SER A 106 -18.41 -4.91 -2.51
CA SER A 106 -18.11 -4.08 -3.68
C SER A 106 -16.77 -3.37 -3.61
N SER A 107 -16.16 -3.31 -2.41
CA SER A 107 -14.93 -2.57 -2.15
C SER A 107 -13.69 -3.48 -2.15
N CYS A 108 -12.52 -2.86 -2.29
CA CYS A 108 -11.24 -3.53 -2.17
C CYS A 108 -11.10 -4.24 -0.82
N LEU A 109 -10.48 -5.42 -0.80
CA LEU A 109 -10.24 -6.21 0.42
C LEU A 109 -9.57 -5.40 1.54
N PHE A 110 -8.71 -4.45 1.18
CA PHE A 110 -7.94 -3.65 2.14
C PHE A 110 -8.62 -2.35 2.54
N LEU A 111 -9.80 -2.03 1.98
CA LEU A 111 -10.57 -0.86 2.39
C LEU A 111 -11.38 -1.17 3.65
N SER A 112 -11.42 -0.20 4.57
CA SER A 112 -12.26 -0.23 5.77
C SER A 112 -13.00 1.10 5.92
N SER A 113 -13.92 1.16 6.87
CA SER A 113 -14.62 2.40 7.25
C SER A 113 -13.68 3.55 7.63
N SER A 114 -12.46 3.24 8.08
CA SER A 114 -11.41 4.23 8.39
C SER A 114 -10.42 4.48 7.25
N GLY A 115 -10.64 3.91 6.07
CA GLY A 115 -9.74 4.01 4.91
C GLY A 115 -8.91 2.74 4.67
N CYS A 116 -7.86 2.85 3.86
CA CYS A 116 -7.01 1.71 3.53
C CYS A 116 -6.23 1.23 4.77
N ARG A 117 -6.33 -0.09 5.06
CA ARG A 117 -5.63 -0.76 6.18
C ARG A 117 -4.13 -0.95 5.94
N LEU A 118 -3.69 -0.84 4.69
CA LEU A 118 -2.28 -1.00 4.35
C LEU A 118 -1.50 0.28 4.61
N VAL A 119 -0.27 0.14 5.09
CA VAL A 119 0.67 1.25 5.23
C VAL A 119 1.20 1.63 3.85
N ALA A 120 1.87 0.69 3.17
CA ALA A 120 2.37 0.87 1.82
C ALA A 120 1.31 0.44 0.79
N ARG A 121 0.82 1.39 0.01
CA ARG A 121 -0.20 1.16 -1.02
C ARG A 121 0.43 0.74 -2.34
N HIS A 122 -0.34 0.07 -3.18
CA HIS A 122 0.07 -0.21 -4.55
C HIS A 122 0.23 1.10 -5.35
N VAL A 123 1.17 1.12 -6.30
CA VAL A 123 1.44 2.32 -7.12
C VAL A 123 0.20 2.85 -7.85
N LEU A 124 -0.71 1.97 -8.26
CA LEU A 124 -2.00 2.38 -8.85
C LEU A 124 -2.84 3.18 -7.86
N CYS A 125 -2.84 2.80 -6.57
CA CYS A 125 -3.60 3.49 -5.53
C CYS A 125 -2.99 4.85 -5.16
N ILE A 126 -1.69 5.03 -5.39
CA ILE A 126 -0.98 6.28 -5.11
C ILE A 126 -1.14 7.23 -6.30
N ASN A 127 -0.88 6.74 -7.53
CA ASN A 127 -0.82 7.59 -8.73
C ASN A 127 -2.18 7.90 -9.35
N TYR A 128 -3.23 7.13 -9.04
CA TYR A 128 -4.52 7.37 -9.66
C TYR A 128 -5.21 8.60 -9.07
N VAL A 129 -5.45 9.58 -9.92
CA VAL A 129 -6.19 10.80 -9.59
C VAL A 129 -7.29 10.97 -10.63
N CYS A 130 -8.55 10.89 -10.22
CA CYS A 130 -9.71 11.00 -11.10
C CYS A 130 -10.00 12.46 -11.47
N ASN A 131 -10.84 12.67 -12.49
CA ASN A 131 -11.24 14.01 -12.94
C ASN A 131 -11.93 14.84 -11.85
N LYS A 132 -12.67 14.20 -10.93
CA LYS A 132 -13.30 14.88 -9.79
C LYS A 132 -12.24 15.55 -8.89
N ILE A 133 -11.11 14.88 -8.68
CA ILE A 133 -9.99 15.40 -7.90
C ILE A 133 -9.27 16.50 -8.69
N THR A 134 -8.87 16.22 -9.93
CA THR A 134 -8.08 17.18 -10.75
C THR A 134 -8.82 18.49 -11.03
N SER A 135 -10.16 18.46 -11.09
CA SER A 135 -10.97 19.67 -11.29
C SER A 135 -11.12 20.54 -10.03
N ARG A 136 -10.82 20.02 -8.85
CA ARG A 136 -11.02 20.73 -7.56
C ARG A 136 -9.73 21.13 -6.87
N ILE A 137 -8.61 20.49 -7.20
CA ILE A 137 -7.31 20.75 -6.56
C ILE A 137 -6.51 21.76 -7.37
N LYS A 138 -5.89 22.71 -6.68
CA LYS A 138 -5.02 23.71 -7.32
C LYS A 138 -3.74 23.07 -7.84
N PRO A 139 -3.14 23.61 -8.93
CA PRO A 139 -1.92 23.05 -9.52
C PRO A 139 -0.73 22.95 -8.56
N ASP A 140 -0.54 23.94 -7.68
CA ASP A 140 0.53 23.96 -6.68
C ASP A 140 0.34 22.86 -5.60
N GLN A 141 -0.90 22.63 -5.16
CA GLN A 141 -1.24 21.57 -4.25
C GLN A 141 -1.04 20.19 -4.90
N MET A 142 -1.43 20.04 -6.17
CA MET A 142 -1.17 18.81 -6.93
C MET A 142 0.33 18.55 -7.09
N ALA A 143 1.13 19.58 -7.35
CA ALA A 143 2.59 19.44 -7.45
C ALA A 143 3.22 19.00 -6.12
N ALA A 144 2.77 19.55 -4.99
CA ALA A 144 3.23 19.15 -3.66
C ALA A 144 2.88 17.68 -3.35
N LEU A 145 1.63 17.28 -3.66
CA LEU A 145 1.19 15.89 -3.52
C LEU A 145 2.05 14.94 -4.36
N ARG A 146 2.24 15.24 -5.65
CA ARG A 146 3.03 14.40 -6.56
C ARG A 146 4.50 14.27 -6.13
N LYS A 147 5.06 15.32 -5.52
CA LYS A 147 6.40 15.26 -4.94
C LYS A 147 6.44 14.25 -3.77
N ALA A 148 5.50 14.35 -2.83
CA ALA A 148 5.43 13.44 -1.69
C ALA A 148 5.17 11.97 -2.10
N GLU A 149 4.26 11.76 -3.06
CA GLU A 149 3.99 10.45 -3.65
C GLU A 149 5.22 9.87 -4.38
N GLY A 150 5.98 10.70 -5.09
CA GLY A 150 7.22 10.28 -5.75
C GLY A 150 8.28 9.77 -4.77
N GLU A 151 8.44 10.42 -3.61
CA GLU A 151 9.32 9.97 -2.54
C GLU A 151 8.84 8.63 -1.95
N GLU A 152 7.54 8.48 -1.69
CA GLU A 152 6.93 7.23 -1.22
C GLU A 152 7.20 6.07 -2.19
N ILE A 153 6.96 6.27 -3.48
CA ILE A 153 7.15 5.25 -4.52
C ILE A 153 8.62 4.85 -4.64
N LEU A 154 9.54 5.82 -4.61
CA LEU A 154 10.96 5.54 -4.69
C LEU A 154 11.44 4.69 -3.51
N LEU A 155 11.05 5.04 -2.29
CA LEU A 155 11.39 4.28 -1.10
C LEU A 155 10.75 2.90 -1.10
N LEU A 156 9.51 2.78 -1.54
CA LEU A 156 8.84 1.48 -1.70
C LEU A 156 9.61 0.58 -2.67
N PHE A 157 10.08 1.12 -3.79
CA PHE A 157 10.93 0.38 -4.73
C PHE A 157 12.23 -0.08 -4.08
N GLN A 158 12.91 0.79 -3.33
CA GLN A 158 14.18 0.45 -2.66
C GLN A 158 13.99 -0.65 -1.59
N VAL A 159 12.93 -0.56 -0.78
CA VAL A 159 12.56 -1.60 0.20
C VAL A 159 12.29 -2.93 -0.52
N ASN A 160 11.51 -2.91 -1.60
CA ASN A 160 11.16 -4.10 -2.36
C ASN A 160 12.42 -4.78 -2.94
N GLU A 161 13.34 -4.04 -3.53
CA GLU A 161 14.57 -4.59 -4.10
C GLU A 161 15.52 -5.11 -3.00
N LYS A 162 15.63 -4.44 -1.87
CA LYS A 162 16.41 -4.92 -0.72
C LYS A 162 15.81 -6.22 -0.16
N LEU A 163 14.50 -6.24 0.04
CA LEU A 163 13.79 -7.38 0.60
C LEU A 163 13.88 -8.62 -0.31
N LYS A 164 13.72 -8.45 -1.64
CA LYS A 164 13.91 -9.54 -2.62
C LYS A 164 15.27 -10.22 -2.51
N ARG A 165 16.33 -9.44 -2.27
CA ARG A 165 17.69 -9.98 -2.11
C ARG A 165 17.84 -10.78 -0.82
N LEU A 166 17.16 -10.37 0.25
CA LEU A 166 17.20 -11.05 1.54
C LEU A 166 16.36 -12.35 1.55
N VAL A 167 15.20 -12.31 0.90
CA VAL A 167 14.27 -13.46 0.83
C VAL A 167 14.82 -14.60 -0.05
N ARG A 168 15.64 -14.28 -1.06
CA ARG A 168 16.26 -15.28 -1.97
C ARG A 168 17.51 -15.95 -1.40
N ARG A 169 18.02 -15.50 -0.27
CA ARG A 169 19.15 -16.10 0.46
C ARG A 169 18.67 -17.14 1.47
#